data_793b3a70da3f0a0786471de8107cd0a3
#
_entry.id   793b3a70da3f0a0786471de8107cd0a3
#
_cell.length_a   1.000
_cell.length_b   1.000
_cell.length_c   1.000
_cell.angle_alpha   90.00
_cell.angle_beta   90.00
_cell.angle_gamma   90.00
#
_symmetry.space_group_name_H-M   'P 1'
#
loop_
_entity.id
_entity.type
_entity.pdbx_description
1 polymer ?
#
loop_
_entity_poly.entity_id
_entity_poly.type
_entity_poly.pdbx_seq_one_letter_code
_entity_poly.pdbx_strand_id
1 'polypeptide(L)'
;MLPKTVDVNTSTYRVIVTNRIPSKKGQRLDGLCCSATKKIWIRKSLPVDEILSTFWHEVLHALDFEYGVPALNHEAIYQLESPLSWFIQDNPELYKVWMINYKKSEG
;
A
#
# COMPACT_ATOMS: atom_id res chain seq x y z
N MET A 1 -13.79 -2.24 0.18
CA MET A 1 -12.80 -2.66 1.18
C MET A 1 -11.53 -1.82 1.11
N LEU A 2 -10.77 -1.87 0.00
CA LEU A 2 -9.61 -1.00 -0.16
C LEU A 2 -10.04 0.39 -0.61
N PRO A 3 -9.30 1.45 -0.23
CA PRO A 3 -9.57 2.78 -0.74
C PRO A 3 -9.35 2.83 -2.26
N LYS A 4 -10.03 3.73 -2.95
CA LYS A 4 -9.86 3.91 -4.40
C LYS A 4 -8.58 4.68 -4.72
N THR A 5 -8.12 5.50 -3.80
CA THR A 5 -6.89 6.27 -3.93
C THR A 5 -6.17 6.32 -2.59
N VAL A 6 -4.86 6.47 -2.64
CA VAL A 6 -4.05 6.77 -1.46
C VAL A 6 -3.11 7.93 -1.78
N ASP A 7 -2.97 8.84 -0.84
CA ASP A 7 -2.04 9.96 -0.97
C ASP A 7 -0.70 9.57 -0.35
N VAL A 8 0.36 9.70 -1.13
CA VAL A 8 1.72 9.38 -0.71
C VAL A 8 2.59 10.57 -1.02
N ASN A 9 3.04 11.28 0.01
CA ASN A 9 3.72 12.57 -0.12
C ASN A 9 2.82 13.54 -0.90
N THR A 10 3.28 14.08 -2.01
CA THR A 10 2.50 15.01 -2.85
C THR A 10 1.79 14.31 -4.01
N SER A 11 1.87 12.99 -4.09
CA SER A 11 1.28 12.20 -5.18
C SER A 11 0.04 11.46 -4.72
N THR A 12 -0.90 11.28 -5.63
CA THR A 12 -2.11 10.46 -5.41
C THR A 12 -2.04 9.22 -6.28
N TYR A 13 -2.05 8.06 -5.65
CA TYR A 13 -2.03 6.77 -6.35
C TYR A 13 -3.45 6.21 -6.44
N ARG A 14 -3.82 5.75 -7.62
CA ARG A 14 -5.07 5.00 -7.80
C ARG A 14 -4.86 3.54 -7.41
N VAL A 15 -5.81 2.99 -6.65
CA VAL A 15 -5.79 1.58 -6.25
C VAL A 15 -6.77 0.83 -7.14
N ILE A 16 -6.27 -0.14 -7.90
CA ILE A 16 -7.05 -0.88 -8.89
C ILE A 16 -7.04 -2.36 -8.50
N VAL A 17 -8.20 -2.88 -8.14
CA VAL A 17 -8.36 -4.29 -7.78
C VAL A 17 -8.89 -5.02 -9.02
N THR A 18 -8.07 -5.87 -9.60
CA THR A 18 -8.38 -6.53 -10.88
C THR A 18 -7.56 -7.81 -11.02
N ASN A 19 -8.04 -8.73 -11.86
CA ASN A 19 -7.23 -9.88 -12.26
C ASN A 19 -6.37 -9.62 -13.49
N ARG A 20 -6.45 -8.40 -14.06
CA ARG A 20 -5.68 -8.01 -15.25
C ARG A 20 -4.61 -7.00 -14.88
N ILE A 21 -3.56 -7.47 -14.20
CA ILE A 21 -2.44 -6.63 -13.79
C ILE A 21 -1.43 -6.57 -14.94
N PRO A 22 -0.98 -5.38 -15.38
CA PRO A 22 0.02 -5.27 -16.43
C PRO A 22 1.30 -5.99 -16.05
N SER A 23 1.89 -6.71 -17.02
CA SER A 23 3.16 -7.41 -16.79
C SER A 23 3.94 -7.45 -18.11
N LYS A 24 5.24 -7.16 -18.04
CA LYS A 24 6.08 -7.09 -19.24
C LYS A 24 6.29 -8.44 -19.92
N LYS A 25 6.17 -9.56 -19.21
CA LYS A 25 6.48 -10.88 -19.75
C LYS A 25 5.35 -11.88 -19.55
N GLY A 26 4.11 -11.41 -19.41
CA GLY A 26 2.99 -12.28 -19.14
C GLY A 26 3.05 -12.97 -17.78
N GLN A 27 3.92 -12.52 -16.87
CA GLN A 27 3.98 -13.06 -15.52
C GLN A 27 2.71 -12.77 -14.76
N ARG A 28 2.25 -13.74 -13.99
CA ARG A 28 1.18 -13.49 -13.04
C ARG A 28 1.73 -12.71 -11.85
N LEU A 29 1.21 -11.53 -11.63
CA LEU A 29 1.55 -10.70 -10.48
C LEU A 29 0.38 -10.66 -9.51
N ASP A 30 0.67 -10.70 -8.20
CA ASP A 30 -0.34 -10.50 -7.17
C ASP A 30 -0.59 -9.01 -6.91
N GLY A 31 0.41 -8.18 -7.14
CA GLY A 31 0.31 -6.73 -7.05
C GLY A 31 1.39 -6.06 -7.87
N LEU A 32 1.22 -4.75 -8.07
CA LEU A 32 2.18 -3.92 -8.80
C LEU A 32 2.03 -2.48 -8.36
N CYS A 33 3.15 -1.81 -8.13
CA CYS A 33 3.18 -0.37 -7.90
C CYS A 33 3.96 0.29 -9.03
N CYS A 34 3.33 1.21 -9.75
CA CYS A 34 3.95 1.96 -10.82
C CYS A 34 4.03 3.45 -10.44
N SER A 35 5.23 3.93 -10.13
CA SER A 35 5.45 5.33 -9.75
C SER A 35 5.27 6.29 -10.92
N ALA A 36 5.53 5.85 -12.15
CA ALA A 36 5.41 6.69 -13.34
C ALA A 36 3.95 7.08 -13.62
N THR A 37 3.01 6.15 -13.42
CA THR A 37 1.58 6.39 -13.67
C THR A 37 0.79 6.62 -12.39
N LYS A 38 1.43 6.50 -11.22
CA LYS A 38 0.80 6.66 -9.91
C LYS A 38 -0.38 5.69 -9.74
N LYS A 39 -0.10 4.40 -9.93
CA LYS A 39 -1.11 3.35 -9.81
C LYS A 39 -0.58 2.19 -8.99
N ILE A 40 -1.48 1.61 -8.19
CA ILE A 40 -1.25 0.39 -7.43
C ILE A 40 -2.30 -0.62 -7.90
N TRP A 41 -1.85 -1.79 -8.37
CA TRP A 41 -2.74 -2.88 -8.75
C TRP A 41 -2.68 -3.99 -7.72
N ILE A 42 -3.82 -4.56 -7.39
CA ILE A 42 -3.94 -5.70 -6.48
C ILE A 42 -4.80 -6.77 -7.16
N ARG A 43 -4.35 -8.02 -7.13
CA ARG A 43 -5.09 -9.11 -7.75
C ARG A 43 -6.38 -9.38 -6.99
N LYS A 44 -7.50 -9.32 -7.73
CA LYS A 44 -8.84 -9.45 -7.17
C LYS A 44 -9.12 -10.84 -6.60
N SER A 45 -8.56 -11.89 -7.19
CA SER A 45 -8.84 -13.27 -6.81
C SER A 45 -8.08 -13.76 -5.58
N LEU A 46 -7.20 -12.94 -4.99
CA LEU A 46 -6.50 -13.33 -3.76
C LEU A 46 -7.46 -13.44 -2.58
N PRO A 47 -7.19 -14.33 -1.61
CA PRO A 47 -7.90 -14.30 -0.33
C PRO A 47 -7.79 -12.95 0.35
N VAL A 48 -8.75 -12.59 1.21
CA VAL A 48 -8.84 -11.25 1.82
C VAL A 48 -7.58 -10.86 2.57
N ASP A 49 -7.02 -11.77 3.37
CA ASP A 49 -5.79 -11.51 4.12
C ASP A 49 -4.59 -11.26 3.19
N GLU A 50 -4.53 -11.96 2.06
CA GLU A 50 -3.47 -11.74 1.07
C GLU A 50 -3.69 -10.45 0.28
N ILE A 51 -4.93 -10.04 0.02
CA ILE A 51 -5.22 -8.73 -0.58
C ILE A 51 -4.66 -7.62 0.31
N LEU A 52 -4.89 -7.72 1.62
CA LEU A 52 -4.43 -6.70 2.56
C LEU A 52 -2.91 -6.65 2.66
N SER A 53 -2.25 -7.81 2.78
CA SER A 53 -0.77 -7.82 2.85
C SER A 53 -0.13 -7.38 1.54
N THR A 54 -0.71 -7.75 0.39
CA THR A 54 -0.24 -7.30 -0.92
C THR A 54 -0.44 -5.79 -1.08
N PHE A 55 -1.56 -5.25 -0.61
CA PHE A 55 -1.79 -3.81 -0.62
C PHE A 55 -0.68 -3.08 0.15
N TRP A 56 -0.33 -3.53 1.35
CA TRP A 56 0.75 -2.92 2.12
C TRP A 56 2.11 -3.09 1.46
N HIS A 57 2.35 -4.23 0.81
CA HIS A 57 3.56 -4.43 0.02
C HIS A 57 3.72 -3.32 -1.04
N GLU A 58 2.66 -3.04 -1.80
CA GLU A 58 2.71 -2.03 -2.86
C GLU A 58 2.74 -0.60 -2.30
N VAL A 59 2.06 -0.35 -1.17
CA VAL A 59 2.14 0.95 -0.49
C VAL A 59 3.57 1.21 0.00
N LEU A 60 4.26 0.21 0.53
CA LEU A 60 5.65 0.36 0.96
C LEU A 60 6.57 0.70 -0.21
N HIS A 61 6.33 0.11 -1.40
CA HIS A 61 7.05 0.52 -2.61
C HIS A 61 6.77 1.99 -2.96
N ALA A 62 5.52 2.43 -2.87
CA ALA A 62 5.16 3.82 -3.14
C ALA A 62 5.84 4.77 -2.15
N LEU A 63 5.91 4.41 -0.88
CA LEU A 63 6.62 5.20 0.13
C LEU A 63 8.10 5.36 -0.22
N ASP A 64 8.74 4.27 -0.67
CA ASP A 64 10.13 4.35 -1.12
C ASP A 64 10.27 5.28 -2.32
N PHE A 65 9.43 5.13 -3.34
CA PHE A 65 9.48 5.99 -4.53
C PHE A 65 9.26 7.47 -4.21
N GLU A 66 8.31 7.79 -3.34
CA GLU A 66 7.89 9.17 -3.10
C GLU A 66 8.72 9.87 -2.03
N TYR A 67 9.24 9.14 -1.05
CA TYR A 67 10.03 9.71 0.05
C TYR A 67 11.51 9.38 -0.02
N GLY A 68 11.91 8.46 -0.90
CA GLY A 68 13.31 8.05 -1.03
C GLY A 68 13.83 7.38 0.24
N VAL A 69 13.27 6.23 0.60
CA VAL A 69 13.64 5.50 1.82
C VAL A 69 14.52 4.30 1.44
N PRO A 70 15.86 4.46 1.38
CA PRO A 70 16.74 3.38 0.91
C PRO A 70 16.66 2.09 1.74
N ALA A 71 16.28 2.20 3.02
CA ALA A 71 16.12 1.03 3.88
C ALA A 71 14.93 0.15 3.49
N LEU A 72 13.97 0.68 2.73
CA LEU A 72 12.83 -0.08 2.21
C LEU A 72 13.19 -0.80 0.92
N ASN A 73 14.22 -1.65 0.95
CA ASN A 73 14.52 -2.53 -0.16
C ASN A 73 13.47 -3.65 -0.23
N HIS A 74 13.50 -4.44 -1.31
CA HIS A 74 12.50 -5.47 -1.54
C HIS A 74 12.43 -6.51 -0.41
N GLU A 75 13.56 -6.86 0.16
CA GLU A 75 13.64 -7.79 1.28
C GLU A 75 12.93 -7.24 2.53
N ALA A 76 13.18 -5.97 2.86
CA ALA A 76 12.51 -5.32 3.99
C ALA A 76 10.99 -5.26 3.78
N ILE A 77 10.55 -4.96 2.56
CA ILE A 77 9.14 -4.91 2.23
C ILE A 77 8.47 -6.27 2.43
N TYR A 78 9.10 -7.35 1.95
CA TYR A 78 8.58 -8.71 2.16
C TYR A 78 8.45 -9.06 3.64
N GLN A 79 9.40 -8.62 4.46
CA GLN A 79 9.38 -8.92 5.89
C GLN A 79 8.32 -8.10 6.64
N LEU A 80 7.99 -6.91 6.15
CA LEU A 80 7.06 -5.99 6.83
C LEU A 80 5.60 -6.16 6.40
N GLU A 81 5.33 -6.64 5.19
CA GLU A 81 3.98 -6.61 4.62
C GLU A 81 2.93 -7.28 5.49
N SER A 82 3.19 -8.47 5.99
CA SER A 82 2.22 -9.20 6.80
C SER A 82 2.15 -8.68 8.23
N PRO A 83 3.27 -8.49 8.95
CA PRO A 83 3.19 -7.89 10.30
C PRO A 83 2.52 -6.53 10.31
N LEU A 84 2.78 -5.68 9.31
CA LEU A 84 2.14 -4.37 9.23
C LEU A 84 0.63 -4.51 9.01
N SER A 85 0.22 -5.40 8.11
CA SER A 85 -1.19 -5.66 7.85
C SER A 85 -1.90 -6.16 9.11
N TRP A 86 -1.31 -7.11 9.82
CA TRP A 86 -1.88 -7.65 11.07
C TRP A 86 -1.98 -6.57 12.14
N PHE A 87 -0.93 -5.77 12.31
CA PHE A 87 -0.92 -4.69 13.30
C PHE A 87 -2.06 -3.70 13.06
N ILE A 88 -2.25 -3.30 11.81
CA ILE A 88 -3.30 -2.34 11.46
C ILE A 88 -4.69 -2.95 11.64
N GLN A 89 -4.87 -4.21 11.27
CA GLN A 89 -6.13 -4.92 11.46
C GLN A 89 -6.48 -5.08 12.95
N ASP A 90 -5.48 -5.29 13.79
CA ASP A 90 -5.68 -5.43 15.24
C ASP A 90 -5.94 -4.10 15.93
N ASN A 91 -5.68 -2.97 15.26
CA ASN A 91 -5.78 -1.64 15.86
C ASN A 91 -6.58 -0.68 14.96
N PRO A 92 -7.87 -0.97 14.71
CA PRO A 92 -8.67 -0.19 13.77
C PRO A 92 -8.90 1.26 14.19
N GLU A 93 -8.70 1.58 15.46
CA GLU A 93 -8.87 2.94 15.98
C GLU A 93 -7.62 3.80 15.91
N LEU A 94 -6.51 3.23 15.42
CA LEU A 94 -5.21 3.89 15.50
C LEU A 94 -5.20 5.24 14.77
N TYR A 95 -5.80 5.31 13.58
CA TYR A 95 -5.81 6.54 12.81
C TYR A 95 -6.59 7.66 13.52
N LYS A 96 -7.61 7.32 14.31
CA LYS A 96 -8.40 8.32 15.05
C LYS A 96 -7.54 9.08 16.06
N VAL A 97 -6.60 8.39 16.69
CA VAL A 97 -5.67 9.03 17.64
C VAL A 97 -4.83 10.07 16.91
N TRP A 98 -4.31 9.73 15.74
CA TRP A 98 -3.53 10.66 14.93
C TRP A 98 -4.35 11.85 14.45
N MET A 99 -5.55 11.63 13.99
CA MET A 99 -6.43 12.71 13.52
C MET A 99 -6.77 13.69 14.64
N ILE A 100 -7.03 13.18 15.85
CA ILE A 100 -7.30 14.03 17.01
C ILE A 100 -6.08 14.88 17.35
N ASN A 101 -4.91 14.27 17.40
CA ASN A 101 -3.65 14.96 17.72
C ASN A 101 -3.30 16.01 16.66
N TYR A 102 -3.50 15.70 15.41
CA TYR A 102 -3.28 16.64 14.31
C TYR A 102 -4.16 17.87 14.45
N LYS A 103 -5.45 17.68 14.69
CA LYS A 103 -6.38 18.79 14.89
C LYS A 103 -6.02 19.64 16.10
N LYS A 104 -5.59 19.05 17.19
CA LYS A 104 -5.14 19.78 18.38
C LYS A 104 -3.89 20.61 18.10
N SER A 105 -2.95 20.09 17.32
CA SER A 105 -1.73 20.83 17.01
C SER A 105 -1.97 21.99 16.04
N GLU A 106 -3.01 21.93 15.21
CA GLU A 106 -3.41 23.04 14.35
C GLU A 106 -4.19 24.12 15.08
N GLY A 107 -4.87 23.72 16.11
CA GLY A 107 -5.74 24.62 16.85
C GLY A 107 -5.02 25.42 17.87
#